data_274c7adda8880e55b7f2ebd241df8983
#
_entry.id   274c7adda8880e55b7f2ebd241df8983
#
_cell.length_a   1.000
_cell.length_b   1.000
_cell.length_c   1.000
_cell.angle_alpha   90.00
_cell.angle_beta   90.00
_cell.angle_gamma   90.00
#
_symmetry.space_group_name_H-M   'P 1'
#
loop_
_entity.id
_entity.type
_entity.pdbx_description
1 polymer ?
#
loop_
_entity_poly.entity_id
_entity_poly.type
_entity_poly.pdbx_seq_one_letter_code
_entity_poly.pdbx_strand_id
1 'polypeptide(L)'
;MIQADLRRKQAQRELSLAQRKLLADMRTSYAEAEAALSELELLKSSADLSAESLRLTTLRYQGGESTVLEVVDAQNTLTQARNAFNDGQVIFRTALANLQMLTGTM
;
A
#
# COMPACT_ATOMS: atom_id res chain seq x y z
N MET A 1 -20.15 -49.26 1.13
CA MET A 1 -19.98 -48.74 -0.23
C MET A 1 -20.58 -47.34 -0.41
N ILE A 2 -21.82 -47.14 -0.07
CA ILE A 2 -22.46 -45.81 -0.21
C ILE A 2 -21.78 -44.75 0.68
N GLN A 3 -21.39 -45.13 1.89
CA GLN A 3 -20.70 -44.22 2.81
C GLN A 3 -19.33 -43.83 2.31
N ALA A 4 -18.58 -44.72 1.68
CA ALA A 4 -17.26 -44.43 1.12
C ALA A 4 -17.37 -43.43 -0.06
N ASP A 5 -18.38 -43.63 -0.90
CA ASP A 5 -18.63 -42.72 -2.04
C ASP A 5 -19.06 -41.35 -1.57
N LEU A 6 -19.89 -41.26 -0.53
CA LEU A 6 -20.28 -40.00 0.08
C LEU A 6 -19.08 -39.25 0.68
N ARG A 7 -18.18 -39.97 1.36
CA ARG A 7 -16.96 -39.40 1.92
C ARG A 7 -16.05 -38.85 0.82
N ARG A 8 -15.90 -39.58 -0.28
CA ARG A 8 -15.12 -39.11 -1.43
C ARG A 8 -15.70 -37.81 -2.02
N LYS A 9 -17.01 -37.76 -2.18
CA LYS A 9 -17.69 -36.59 -2.68
C LYS A 9 -17.52 -35.41 -1.74
N GLN A 10 -17.63 -35.61 -0.42
CA GLN A 10 -17.41 -34.59 0.57
C GLN A 10 -15.96 -34.07 0.54
N ALA A 11 -14.99 -34.99 0.47
CA ALA A 11 -13.57 -34.61 0.38
C ALA A 11 -13.28 -33.81 -0.89
N GLN A 12 -13.86 -34.20 -2.01
CA GLN A 12 -13.71 -33.47 -3.27
C GLN A 12 -14.33 -32.08 -3.19
N ARG A 13 -15.49 -31.94 -2.55
CA ARG A 13 -16.14 -30.64 -2.36
C ARG A 13 -15.31 -29.75 -1.44
N GLU A 14 -14.79 -30.30 -0.34
CA GLU A 14 -13.94 -29.56 0.58
C GLU A 14 -12.66 -29.09 -0.10
N LEU A 15 -12.03 -29.93 -0.90
CA LEU A 15 -10.85 -29.58 -1.67
C LEU A 15 -11.16 -28.47 -2.69
N SER A 16 -12.27 -28.59 -3.40
CA SER A 16 -12.71 -27.59 -4.38
C SER A 16 -12.97 -26.24 -3.72
N LEU A 17 -13.63 -26.22 -2.55
CA LEU A 17 -13.90 -25.02 -1.79
C LEU A 17 -12.59 -24.39 -1.29
N ALA A 18 -11.65 -25.21 -0.79
CA ALA A 18 -10.34 -24.74 -0.35
C ALA A 18 -9.56 -24.11 -1.50
N GLN A 19 -9.59 -24.73 -2.68
CA GLN A 19 -8.94 -24.18 -3.87
C GLN A 19 -9.54 -22.85 -4.32
N ARG A 20 -10.86 -22.74 -4.28
CA ARG A 20 -11.58 -21.51 -4.61
C ARG A 20 -11.25 -20.40 -3.61
N LYS A 21 -11.21 -20.73 -2.34
CA LYS A 21 -10.85 -19.78 -1.29
C LYS A 21 -9.43 -19.29 -1.47
N LEU A 22 -8.49 -20.20 -1.72
CA LEU A 22 -7.09 -19.83 -1.96
C LEU A 22 -6.96 -18.89 -3.16
N LEU A 23 -7.65 -19.20 -4.25
CA LEU A 23 -7.63 -18.37 -5.44
C LEU A 23 -8.23 -16.99 -5.17
N ALA A 24 -9.34 -16.93 -4.42
CA ALA A 24 -9.97 -15.67 -4.04
C ALA A 24 -9.05 -14.85 -3.14
N ASP A 25 -8.38 -15.49 -2.16
CA ASP A 25 -7.43 -14.83 -1.27
C ASP A 25 -6.23 -14.27 -2.05
N MET A 26 -5.73 -15.01 -3.03
CA MET A 26 -4.65 -14.56 -3.89
C MET A 26 -5.04 -13.34 -4.73
N ARG A 27 -6.25 -13.35 -5.30
CA ARG A 27 -6.77 -12.21 -6.07
C ARG A 27 -6.91 -10.97 -5.20
N THR A 28 -7.44 -11.15 -3.99
CA THR A 28 -7.60 -10.06 -3.03
C THR A 28 -6.24 -9.50 -2.62
N SER A 29 -5.29 -10.37 -2.29
CA SER A 29 -3.94 -9.94 -1.91
C SER A 29 -3.21 -9.24 -3.05
N TYR A 30 -3.39 -9.71 -4.27
CA TYR A 30 -2.83 -9.06 -5.46
C TYR A 30 -3.42 -7.67 -5.65
N ALA A 31 -4.74 -7.55 -5.55
CA ALA A 31 -5.43 -6.27 -5.68
C ALA A 31 -5.00 -5.28 -4.59
N GLU A 32 -4.82 -5.75 -3.36
CA GLU A 32 -4.34 -4.94 -2.25
C GLU A 32 -2.90 -4.45 -2.50
N ALA A 33 -2.03 -5.32 -2.99
CA ALA A 33 -0.64 -4.95 -3.31
C ALA A 33 -0.60 -3.93 -4.44
N GLU A 34 -1.41 -4.10 -5.46
CA GLU A 34 -1.50 -3.18 -6.60
C GLU A 34 -2.03 -1.82 -6.16
N ALA A 35 -3.07 -1.79 -5.34
CA ALA A 35 -3.64 -0.55 -4.79
C ALA A 35 -2.62 0.15 -3.89
N ALA A 36 -1.90 -0.60 -3.05
CA ALA A 36 -0.88 -0.04 -2.17
C ALA A 36 0.28 0.56 -2.97
N LEU A 37 0.67 -0.07 -4.07
CA LEU A 37 1.71 0.48 -4.96
C LEU A 37 1.26 1.78 -5.60
N SER A 38 0.03 1.84 -6.12
CA SER A 38 -0.52 3.06 -6.73
C SER A 38 -0.58 4.20 -5.72
N GLU A 39 -1.02 3.91 -4.50
CA GLU A 39 -1.06 4.91 -3.43
C GLU A 39 0.35 5.37 -3.05
N LEU A 40 1.31 4.44 -2.99
CA LEU A 40 2.71 4.77 -2.69
C LEU A 40 3.28 5.74 -3.72
N GLU A 41 2.99 5.54 -5.00
CA GLU A 41 3.43 6.45 -6.06
C GLU A 41 2.83 7.85 -5.88
N LEU A 42 1.55 7.95 -5.52
CA LEU A 42 0.90 9.22 -5.24
C LEU A 42 1.51 9.91 -4.01
N LEU A 43 1.80 9.16 -2.97
CA LEU A 43 2.42 9.68 -1.75
C LEU A 43 3.84 10.17 -2.02
N LYS A 44 4.59 9.48 -2.88
CA LYS A 44 5.91 9.92 -3.30
C LYS A 44 5.83 11.23 -4.06
N SER A 45 4.91 11.35 -5.01
CA SER A 45 4.69 12.58 -5.77
C SER A 45 4.31 13.74 -4.84
N SER A 46 3.44 13.49 -3.86
CA SER A 46 3.05 14.49 -2.87
C SER A 46 4.24 14.97 -2.04
N ALA A 47 5.10 14.06 -1.61
CA ALA A 47 6.31 14.42 -0.86
C ALA A 47 7.27 15.24 -1.71
N ASP A 48 7.46 14.87 -2.97
CA ASP A 48 8.32 15.60 -3.89
C ASP A 48 7.79 17.03 -4.16
N LEU A 49 6.48 17.16 -4.36
CA LEU A 49 5.84 18.46 -4.54
C LEU A 49 5.95 19.32 -3.29
N SER A 50 5.79 18.73 -2.11
CA SER A 50 5.93 19.46 -0.84
C SER A 50 7.37 19.93 -0.62
N ALA A 51 8.36 19.12 -1.01
CA ALA A 51 9.76 19.51 -0.94
C ALA A 51 10.05 20.69 -1.88
N GLU A 52 9.51 20.65 -3.10
CA GLU A 52 9.66 21.75 -4.06
C GLU A 52 8.97 23.02 -3.58
N SER A 53 7.77 22.88 -3.00
CA SER A 53 7.04 24.00 -2.42
C SER A 53 7.83 24.68 -1.29
N LEU A 54 8.46 23.87 -0.42
CA LEU A 54 9.32 24.40 0.64
C LEU A 54 10.51 25.16 0.06
N ARG A 55 11.15 24.59 -0.95
CA ARG A 55 12.30 25.24 -1.60
C ARG A 55 11.91 26.60 -2.16
N LEU A 56 10.79 26.68 -2.88
CA LEU A 56 10.31 27.93 -3.46
C LEU A 56 9.90 28.95 -2.39
N THR A 57 9.21 28.48 -1.34
CA THR A 57 8.81 29.34 -0.22
C THR A 57 10.02 29.90 0.51
N THR A 58 11.06 29.09 0.70
CA THR A 58 12.31 29.54 1.32
C THR A 58 13.01 30.60 0.48
N LEU A 59 13.04 30.44 -0.86
CA LEU A 59 13.61 31.42 -1.76
C LEU A 59 12.84 32.74 -1.69
N ARG A 60 11.51 32.66 -1.65
CA ARG A 60 10.65 33.86 -1.52
C ARG A 60 10.88 34.55 -0.17
N TYR A 61 11.05 33.77 0.89
CA TYR A 61 11.37 34.31 2.21
C TYR A 61 12.72 35.07 2.19
N GLN A 62 13.73 34.48 1.58
CA GLN A 62 15.04 35.13 1.44
C GLN A 62 14.96 36.42 0.62
N GLY A 63 14.05 36.46 -0.34
CA GLY A 63 13.79 37.65 -1.14
C GLY A 63 12.86 38.69 -0.50
N GLY A 64 12.35 38.38 0.71
CA GLY A 64 11.43 39.29 1.42
C GLY A 64 9.97 39.19 0.98
N GLU A 65 9.63 38.25 0.13
CA GLU A 65 8.26 38.07 -0.43
C GLU A 65 7.39 37.14 0.38
N SER A 66 7.96 36.39 1.30
CA SER A 66 7.24 35.41 2.11
C SER A 66 7.57 35.58 3.58
N THR A 67 6.66 35.16 4.46
CA THR A 67 6.86 35.26 5.91
C THR A 67 7.52 33.99 6.45
N VAL A 68 8.11 34.09 7.65
CA VAL A 68 8.68 32.94 8.35
C VAL A 68 7.59 31.91 8.67
N LEU A 69 6.35 32.37 8.91
CA LEU A 69 5.22 31.46 9.15
C LEU A 69 4.92 30.60 7.94
N GLU A 70 4.98 31.16 6.73
CA GLU A 70 4.78 30.38 5.50
C GLU A 70 5.87 29.32 5.33
N VAL A 71 7.12 29.62 5.69
CA VAL A 71 8.21 28.63 5.66
C VAL A 71 7.96 27.51 6.65
N VAL A 72 7.54 27.84 7.88
CA VAL A 72 7.24 26.84 8.91
C VAL A 72 6.07 25.94 8.46
N ASP A 73 5.02 26.54 7.89
CA ASP A 73 3.88 25.77 7.38
C ASP A 73 4.31 24.82 6.25
N ALA A 74 5.17 25.28 5.35
CA ALA A 74 5.70 24.44 4.26
C ALA A 74 6.57 23.31 4.81
N GLN A 75 7.37 23.56 5.85
CA GLN A 75 8.15 22.51 6.53
C GLN A 75 7.25 21.47 7.17
N ASN A 76 6.18 21.89 7.84
CA ASN A 76 5.22 20.97 8.46
C ASN A 76 4.51 20.14 7.41
N THR A 77 4.10 20.72 6.30
CA THR A 77 3.47 20.01 5.19
C THR A 77 4.41 18.95 4.62
N LEU A 78 5.67 19.28 4.42
CA LEU A 78 6.67 18.33 3.94
C LEU A 78 6.86 17.16 4.92
N THR A 79 6.95 17.46 6.21
CA THR A 79 7.09 16.42 7.24
C THR A 79 5.90 15.46 7.23
N GLN A 80 4.69 15.99 7.15
CA GLN A 80 3.49 15.17 7.05
C GLN A 80 3.49 14.31 5.78
N ALA A 81 3.88 14.88 4.65
CA ALA A 81 3.94 14.15 3.39
C ALA A 81 4.99 13.03 3.41
N ARG A 82 6.15 13.29 4.02
CA ARG A 82 7.21 12.27 4.18
C ARG A 82 6.77 11.15 5.13
N ASN A 83 6.10 11.49 6.21
CA ASN A 83 5.58 10.50 7.14
C ASN A 83 4.52 9.61 6.47
N ALA A 84 3.62 10.22 5.69
CA ALA A 84 2.62 9.48 4.92
C ALA A 84 3.27 8.53 3.90
N PHE A 85 4.32 8.99 3.23
CA PHE A 85 5.08 8.15 2.29
C PHE A 85 5.74 6.97 3.02
N ASN A 86 6.38 7.20 4.16
CA ASN A 86 7.01 6.14 4.95
C ASN A 86 5.98 5.11 5.42
N ASP A 87 4.81 5.57 5.88
CA ASP A 87 3.71 4.69 6.27
C ASP A 87 3.20 3.88 5.07
N GLY A 88 3.08 4.51 3.91
CA GLY A 88 2.69 3.85 2.68
C GLY A 88 3.69 2.77 2.25
N GLN A 89 4.98 2.97 2.46
CA GLN A 89 6.00 1.94 2.21
C GLN A 89 5.79 0.71 3.08
N VAL A 90 5.47 0.91 4.36
CA VAL A 90 5.20 -0.21 5.28
C VAL A 90 3.96 -0.97 4.83
N ILE A 91 2.89 -0.26 4.47
CA ILE A 91 1.65 -0.87 3.98
C ILE A 91 1.91 -1.69 2.71
N PHE A 92 2.66 -1.14 1.77
CA PHE A 92 3.00 -1.84 0.53
C PHE A 92 3.82 -3.10 0.79
N ARG A 93 4.85 -3.00 1.64
CA ARG A 93 5.69 -4.15 2.00
C ARG A 93 4.89 -5.25 2.68
N THR A 94 3.96 -4.87 3.55
CA THR A 94 3.07 -5.82 4.23
C THR A 94 2.15 -6.51 3.23
N ALA A 95 1.54 -5.76 2.31
CA ALA A 95 0.68 -6.32 1.27
C ALA A 95 1.46 -7.26 0.34
N LEU A 96 2.68 -6.89 -0.03
CA LEU A 96 3.54 -7.71 -0.86
C LEU A 96 3.96 -9.01 -0.14
N ALA A 97 4.30 -8.91 1.15
CA ALA A 97 4.65 -10.07 1.96
C ALA A 97 3.47 -11.04 2.07
N ASN A 98 2.25 -10.54 2.26
CA ASN A 98 1.05 -11.37 2.30
C ASN A 98 0.83 -12.10 0.98
N LEU A 99 1.02 -11.41 -0.15
CA LEU A 99 0.91 -12.02 -1.46
C LEU A 99 1.97 -13.11 -1.66
N GLN A 100 3.21 -12.84 -1.26
CA GLN A 100 4.31 -13.80 -1.36
C GLN A 100 4.06 -15.04 -0.49
N MET A 101 3.50 -14.86 0.70
CA MET A 101 3.13 -15.98 1.57
C MET A 101 2.10 -16.89 0.91
N LEU A 102 1.08 -16.31 0.28
CA LEU A 102 0.04 -17.08 -0.42
C LEU A 102 0.60 -17.82 -1.63
N THR A 103 1.48 -17.18 -2.40
CA THR A 103 2.10 -17.81 -3.58
C THR A 103 3.19 -18.81 -3.18
N GLY A 104 3.89 -18.56 -2.08
CA GLY A 104 4.96 -19.44 -1.59
C GLY A 104 4.45 -20.73 -0.97
N THR A 105 3.17 -20.80 -0.57
CA THR A 105 2.56 -22.02 -0.03
C THR A 105 2.05 -22.95 -1.12
N MET A 106 2.13 -22.54 -2.35
CA MET A 106 1.78 -23.37 -3.50
C MET A 106 3.00 -23.98 -4.14
#